data_2f255ad7f2e2f2aff67b36d57abd2158
#
_entry.id   2f255ad7f2e2f2aff67b36d57abd2158
#
_cell.length_a   1.000
_cell.length_b   1.000
_cell.length_c   1.000
_cell.angle_alpha   90.00
_cell.angle_beta   90.00
_cell.angle_gamma   90.00
#
_symmetry.space_group_name_H-M   'P 1'
#
loop_
_entity.id
_entity.type
_entity.pdbx_description
1 polymer ?
#
loop_
_entity_poly.entity_id
_entity_poly.type
_entity_poly.pdbx_seq_one_letter_code
_entity_poly.pdbx_strand_id
1 'polypeptide(L)'
;FRYNLLTEQTEYRGKEVPDEEYAMVAQRDLNTFCLEARSGGINCWDKDVSRLLHSRKVENYHPFLHYMSHLPQWDGVDRVTPLAVRISRKPMWVKGFHRWMLGVAAQWLGQAQDCANAVAPMLVSREQGKRKSSFCKILMPKELTPYYIDKFDLTSESGCEQKLSLFGLINMDEFDKYRAGQMPALKNLMQMTTLTFRRAHRPAFSHLPRIASFIGTSNMTDLLTDPTGSRRFLCAEVDDKIDCTPPDHAQLFAQLKAELSGGERYWFSEEEEKEIQHSNRNFYKMPAEQELFLRCFRMPQEGELSKPYTTTDLFNYLQKHYPAAMRGVTPNRLGRMMVALGIQRVHTEYGNVYRLVKLKDSSAA
;
A
#
# COMPACT_ATOMS: atom_id res chain seq x y z
N PHE A 1 0.06 33.87 -8.49
CA PHE A 1 0.90 33.17 -7.50
C PHE A 1 0.01 32.45 -6.50
N ARG A 2 0.46 31.27 -6.04
CA ARG A 2 -0.13 30.52 -4.94
C ARG A 2 1.00 29.82 -4.15
N TYR A 3 0.84 29.64 -2.86
CA TYR A 3 1.81 28.95 -2.02
C TYR A 3 1.35 27.52 -1.74
N ASN A 4 2.06 26.55 -2.29
CA ASN A 4 1.74 25.13 -2.15
C ASN A 4 2.15 24.64 -0.75
N LEU A 5 1.16 24.25 0.06
CA LEU A 5 1.37 23.82 1.44
C LEU A 5 2.11 22.48 1.56
N LEU A 6 2.07 21.63 0.53
CA LEU A 6 2.75 20.32 0.54
C LEU A 6 4.23 20.43 0.20
N THR A 7 4.54 21.17 -0.87
CA THR A 7 5.92 21.38 -1.31
C THR A 7 6.60 22.53 -0.57
N GLU A 8 5.82 23.38 0.10
CA GLU A 8 6.25 24.64 0.73
C GLU A 8 6.95 25.59 -0.26
N GLN A 9 6.48 25.60 -1.49
CA GLN A 9 7.00 26.45 -2.55
C GLN A 9 5.90 27.29 -3.17
N THR A 10 6.28 28.45 -3.65
CA THR A 10 5.37 29.30 -4.43
C THR A 10 5.33 28.80 -5.86
N GLU A 11 4.13 28.72 -6.38
CA GLU A 11 3.83 28.39 -7.78
C GLU A 11 3.26 29.64 -8.47
N TYR A 12 3.53 29.77 -9.76
CA TYR A 12 2.97 30.85 -10.56
C TYR A 12 2.45 30.33 -11.91
N ARG A 13 1.57 31.09 -12.50
CA ARG A 13 1.06 30.90 -13.83
C ARG A 13 1.11 32.25 -14.57
N GLY A 14 1.57 32.26 -15.80
CA GLY A 14 1.57 33.44 -16.66
C GLY A 14 0.13 33.95 -16.89
N LYS A 15 -0.03 35.25 -17.02
CA LYS A 15 -1.35 35.86 -17.28
C LYS A 15 -1.81 35.67 -18.74
N GLU A 16 -0.88 35.49 -19.66
CA GLU A 16 -1.12 35.50 -21.09
C GLU A 16 -1.60 34.16 -21.65
N VAL A 17 -1.46 33.07 -20.88
CA VAL A 17 -1.87 31.70 -21.29
C VAL A 17 -2.84 31.13 -20.26
N PRO A 18 -4.17 31.24 -20.46
CA PRO A 18 -5.16 30.83 -19.48
C PRO A 18 -5.11 29.34 -19.10
N ASP A 19 -4.66 28.47 -20.03
CA ASP A 19 -4.56 27.03 -19.85
C ASP A 19 -3.16 26.57 -19.38
N GLU A 20 -2.24 27.49 -19.10
CA GLU A 20 -0.91 27.14 -18.61
C GLU A 20 -0.98 26.55 -17.21
N GLU A 21 -0.26 25.43 -17.01
CA GLU A 21 -0.16 24.80 -15.71
C GLU A 21 0.69 25.67 -14.77
N TYR A 22 0.35 25.65 -13.46
CA TYR A 22 1.18 26.31 -12.47
C TYR A 22 2.56 25.67 -12.38
N ALA A 23 3.60 26.46 -12.48
CA ALA A 23 4.99 26.03 -12.33
C ALA A 23 5.58 26.55 -11.01
N MET A 24 6.50 25.77 -10.43
CA MET A 24 7.25 26.22 -9.25
C MET A 24 8.15 27.40 -9.62
N VAL A 25 8.17 28.42 -8.76
CA VAL A 25 9.05 29.59 -8.92
C VAL A 25 10.51 29.16 -8.69
N ALA A 26 11.30 29.13 -9.76
CA ALA A 26 12.73 28.87 -9.69
C ALA A 26 13.52 30.16 -9.51
N GLN A 27 14.82 30.08 -9.21
CA GLN A 27 15.69 31.27 -9.08
C GLN A 27 15.69 32.14 -10.34
N ARG A 28 15.59 31.54 -11.51
CA ARG A 28 15.51 32.25 -12.79
C ARG A 28 14.25 33.12 -12.88
N ASP A 29 13.12 32.60 -12.39
CA ASP A 29 11.84 33.31 -12.39
C ASP A 29 11.90 34.51 -11.41
N LEU A 30 12.48 34.29 -10.21
CA LEU A 30 12.72 35.37 -9.26
C LEU A 30 13.51 36.55 -9.87
N ASN A 31 14.57 36.22 -10.62
CA ASN A 31 15.38 37.22 -11.29
C ASN A 31 14.56 37.98 -12.36
N THR A 32 13.75 37.26 -13.14
CA THR A 32 12.85 37.81 -14.15
C THR A 32 11.84 38.76 -13.50
N PHE A 33 11.15 38.34 -12.46
CA PHE A 33 10.16 39.15 -11.74
C PHE A 33 10.81 40.43 -11.15
N CYS A 34 12.05 40.33 -10.63
CA CYS A 34 12.79 41.48 -10.14
C CYS A 34 13.11 42.49 -11.24
N LEU A 35 13.54 42.03 -12.42
CA LEU A 35 13.84 42.86 -13.56
C LEU A 35 12.59 43.54 -14.11
N GLU A 36 11.49 42.80 -14.24
CA GLU A 36 10.19 43.33 -14.68
C GLU A 36 9.66 44.39 -13.70
N ALA A 37 9.72 44.15 -12.40
CA ALA A 37 9.32 45.10 -11.38
C ALA A 37 10.12 46.38 -11.48
N ARG A 38 11.45 46.29 -11.67
CA ARG A 38 12.33 47.47 -11.87
C ARG A 38 12.00 48.22 -13.16
N SER A 39 11.72 47.51 -14.24
CA SER A 39 11.30 48.12 -15.51
C SER A 39 9.97 48.87 -15.35
N GLY A 40 9.10 48.38 -14.46
CA GLY A 40 7.86 49.06 -14.06
C GLY A 40 8.02 50.18 -13.04
N GLY A 41 9.27 50.57 -12.70
CA GLY A 41 9.55 51.66 -11.77
C GLY A 41 9.57 51.30 -10.28
N ILE A 42 9.49 50.01 -9.95
CA ILE A 42 9.52 49.50 -8.56
C ILE A 42 10.98 49.21 -8.19
N ASN A 43 11.53 49.97 -7.24
CA ASN A 43 12.88 49.70 -6.74
C ASN A 43 12.87 48.54 -5.74
N CYS A 44 13.15 47.31 -6.21
CA CYS A 44 13.21 46.12 -5.42
C CYS A 44 14.42 45.25 -5.76
N TRP A 45 14.82 44.38 -4.82
CA TRP A 45 15.86 43.39 -4.97
C TRP A 45 15.23 41.99 -5.03
N ASP A 46 15.98 40.99 -5.51
CA ASP A 46 15.59 39.58 -5.52
C ASP A 46 15.10 39.08 -4.15
N LYS A 47 15.75 39.55 -3.07
CA LYS A 47 15.33 39.27 -1.69
C LYS A 47 13.96 39.82 -1.33
N ASP A 48 13.56 40.96 -1.88
CA ASP A 48 12.25 41.56 -1.61
C ASP A 48 11.17 40.78 -2.36
N VAL A 49 11.44 40.43 -3.62
CA VAL A 49 10.56 39.56 -4.40
C VAL A 49 10.39 38.18 -3.72
N SER A 50 11.50 37.54 -3.31
CA SER A 50 11.47 36.27 -2.60
C SER A 50 10.70 36.38 -1.28
N ARG A 51 10.92 37.47 -0.50
CA ARG A 51 10.18 37.70 0.76
C ARG A 51 8.67 37.85 0.53
N LEU A 52 8.26 38.51 -0.53
CA LEU A 52 6.85 38.64 -0.91
C LEU A 52 6.26 37.28 -1.25
N LEU A 53 6.92 36.51 -2.12
CA LEU A 53 6.46 35.22 -2.60
C LEU A 53 6.36 34.14 -1.50
N HIS A 54 7.19 34.25 -0.46
CA HIS A 54 7.15 33.38 0.72
C HIS A 54 6.38 33.98 1.90
N SER A 55 5.68 35.10 1.69
CA SER A 55 4.85 35.71 2.72
C SER A 55 3.41 35.21 2.69
N ARG A 56 2.66 35.44 3.79
CA ARG A 56 1.22 35.17 3.87
C ARG A 56 0.36 36.05 2.93
N LYS A 57 0.97 36.93 2.13
CA LYS A 57 0.27 37.70 1.08
C LYS A 57 -0.01 36.87 -0.16
N VAL A 58 0.71 35.76 -0.35
CA VAL A 58 0.42 34.76 -1.38
C VAL A 58 -0.58 33.77 -0.81
N GLU A 59 -1.64 33.47 -1.56
CA GLU A 59 -2.72 32.58 -1.14
C GLU A 59 -2.20 31.17 -0.93
N ASN A 60 -2.63 30.55 0.16
CA ASN A 60 -2.31 29.14 0.44
C ASN A 60 -3.09 28.23 -0.50
N TYR A 61 -2.38 27.25 -1.03
CA TYR A 61 -2.92 26.23 -1.92
C TYR A 61 -2.60 24.84 -1.40
N HIS A 62 -3.64 24.04 -1.15
CA HIS A 62 -3.48 22.62 -0.82
C HIS A 62 -4.05 21.79 -1.98
N PRO A 63 -3.22 21.11 -2.79
CA PRO A 63 -3.64 20.45 -4.03
C PRO A 63 -4.86 19.55 -3.88
N PHE A 64 -4.83 18.66 -2.90
CA PHE A 64 -5.91 17.69 -2.67
C PHE A 64 -7.21 18.36 -2.20
N LEU A 65 -7.13 19.28 -1.21
CA LEU A 65 -8.31 19.99 -0.73
C LEU A 65 -8.91 20.87 -1.82
N HIS A 66 -8.07 21.51 -2.62
CA HIS A 66 -8.52 22.31 -3.75
C HIS A 66 -9.25 21.41 -4.77
N TYR A 67 -8.65 20.28 -5.19
CA TYR A 67 -9.28 19.34 -6.09
C TYR A 67 -10.63 18.85 -5.56
N MET A 68 -10.67 18.38 -4.32
CA MET A 68 -11.88 17.83 -3.70
C MET A 68 -12.97 18.89 -3.47
N SER A 69 -12.60 20.17 -3.27
CA SER A 69 -13.57 21.26 -3.11
C SER A 69 -14.21 21.73 -4.42
N HIS A 70 -13.54 21.55 -5.56
CA HIS A 70 -14.01 21.96 -6.88
C HIS A 70 -14.67 20.84 -7.69
N LEU A 71 -14.90 19.69 -7.07
CA LEU A 71 -15.62 18.59 -7.72
C LEU A 71 -17.06 18.99 -8.04
N PRO A 72 -17.61 18.53 -9.18
CA PRO A 72 -19.03 18.70 -9.49
C PRO A 72 -19.88 17.90 -8.49
N GLN A 73 -21.19 18.15 -8.52
CA GLN A 73 -22.13 17.28 -7.83
C GLN A 73 -22.11 15.89 -8.47
N TRP A 74 -22.14 14.83 -7.65
CA TRP A 74 -22.23 13.46 -8.14
C TRP A 74 -23.56 13.24 -8.88
N ASP A 75 -23.48 12.65 -10.07
CA ASP A 75 -24.61 12.36 -10.93
C ASP A 75 -25.40 11.09 -10.57
N GLY A 76 -25.02 10.41 -9.46
CA GLY A 76 -25.67 9.18 -8.99
C GLY A 76 -25.18 7.89 -9.68
N VAL A 77 -24.25 7.97 -10.65
CA VAL A 77 -23.73 6.79 -11.37
C VAL A 77 -22.52 6.23 -10.63
N ASP A 78 -22.53 4.93 -10.34
CA ASP A 78 -21.39 4.24 -9.75
C ASP A 78 -20.24 4.09 -10.75
N ARG A 79 -19.07 4.60 -10.39
CA ARG A 79 -17.83 4.51 -11.16
C ARG A 79 -16.74 3.68 -10.48
N VAL A 80 -16.92 3.40 -9.20
CA VAL A 80 -15.93 2.61 -8.43
C VAL A 80 -16.03 1.13 -8.78
N THR A 81 -17.22 0.56 -8.80
CA THR A 81 -17.42 -0.85 -9.15
C THR A 81 -16.93 -1.19 -10.57
N PRO A 82 -17.26 -0.44 -11.62
CA PRO A 82 -16.71 -0.69 -12.96
C PRO A 82 -15.18 -0.64 -12.99
N LEU A 83 -14.56 0.23 -12.22
CA LEU A 83 -13.11 0.34 -12.11
C LEU A 83 -12.50 -0.88 -11.40
N ALA A 84 -13.12 -1.33 -10.30
CA ALA A 84 -12.69 -2.51 -9.55
C ALA A 84 -12.75 -3.79 -10.39
N VAL A 85 -13.82 -3.98 -11.18
CA VAL A 85 -14.01 -5.20 -11.99
C VAL A 85 -13.06 -5.31 -13.17
N ARG A 86 -12.32 -4.24 -13.52
CA ARG A 86 -11.21 -4.34 -14.50
C ARG A 86 -10.07 -5.23 -13.99
N ILE A 87 -9.97 -5.41 -12.68
CA ILE A 87 -8.96 -6.25 -12.03
C ILE A 87 -9.53 -7.61 -11.67
N SER A 88 -10.66 -7.64 -10.95
CA SER A 88 -11.29 -8.88 -10.52
C SER A 88 -12.78 -8.68 -10.22
N ARG A 89 -13.59 -9.69 -10.55
CA ARG A 89 -15.03 -9.73 -10.23
C ARG A 89 -15.32 -10.38 -8.87
N LYS A 90 -14.30 -10.80 -8.13
CA LYS A 90 -14.49 -11.40 -6.80
C LYS A 90 -15.16 -10.40 -5.85
N PRO A 91 -16.24 -10.77 -5.15
CA PRO A 91 -16.99 -9.84 -4.30
C PRO A 91 -16.12 -9.15 -3.24
N MET A 92 -15.21 -9.91 -2.61
CA MET A 92 -14.29 -9.34 -1.61
C MET A 92 -13.37 -8.27 -2.20
N TRP A 93 -12.89 -8.48 -3.43
CA TRP A 93 -12.07 -7.48 -4.12
C TRP A 93 -12.88 -6.23 -4.44
N VAL A 94 -14.07 -6.36 -5.04
CA VAL A 94 -14.90 -5.21 -5.44
C VAL A 94 -15.29 -4.37 -4.22
N LYS A 95 -15.80 -5.03 -3.16
CA LYS A 95 -16.15 -4.36 -1.90
C LYS A 95 -14.93 -3.72 -1.23
N GLY A 96 -13.81 -4.45 -1.16
CA GLY A 96 -12.59 -3.97 -0.53
C GLY A 96 -11.93 -2.83 -1.31
N PHE A 97 -11.92 -2.89 -2.64
CA PHE A 97 -11.42 -1.80 -3.48
C PHE A 97 -12.25 -0.52 -3.30
N HIS A 98 -13.59 -0.64 -3.25
CA HIS A 98 -14.48 0.50 -2.97
C HIS A 98 -14.15 1.11 -1.60
N ARG A 99 -14.05 0.29 -0.55
CA ARG A 99 -13.69 0.74 0.80
C ARG A 99 -12.34 1.45 0.83
N TRP A 100 -11.36 0.91 0.12
CA TRP A 100 -10.06 1.52 -0.01
C TRP A 100 -10.09 2.86 -0.74
N MET A 101 -10.87 2.99 -1.82
CA MET A 101 -11.06 4.26 -2.54
C MET A 101 -11.73 5.32 -1.67
N LEU A 102 -12.71 4.95 -0.82
CA LEU A 102 -13.26 5.84 0.21
C LEU A 102 -12.16 6.31 1.17
N GLY A 103 -11.26 5.42 1.58
CA GLY A 103 -10.09 5.77 2.40
C GLY A 103 -9.14 6.75 1.71
N VAL A 104 -8.92 6.61 0.40
CA VAL A 104 -8.15 7.58 -0.40
C VAL A 104 -8.81 8.96 -0.34
N ALA A 105 -10.11 9.03 -0.62
CA ALA A 105 -10.86 10.29 -0.61
C ALA A 105 -10.90 10.93 0.79
N ALA A 106 -11.10 10.13 1.85
CA ALA A 106 -11.08 10.61 3.25
C ALA A 106 -9.73 11.21 3.64
N GLN A 107 -8.61 10.60 3.23
CA GLN A 107 -7.27 11.16 3.45
C GLN A 107 -7.06 12.48 2.70
N TRP A 108 -7.51 12.57 1.44
CA TRP A 108 -7.40 13.80 0.65
C TRP A 108 -8.28 14.94 1.17
N LEU A 109 -9.40 14.61 1.82
CA LEU A 109 -10.27 15.56 2.51
C LEU A 109 -9.77 15.95 3.91
N GLY A 110 -8.72 15.30 4.42
CA GLY A 110 -8.22 15.51 5.79
C GLY A 110 -9.14 14.94 6.88
N GLN A 111 -10.03 14.01 6.53
CA GLN A 111 -11.01 13.38 7.44
C GLN A 111 -10.48 12.10 8.11
N ALA A 112 -9.34 11.57 7.67
CA ALA A 112 -8.77 10.31 8.16
C ALA A 112 -7.86 10.52 9.40
N GLN A 113 -8.34 11.25 10.42
CA GLN A 113 -7.56 11.55 11.62
C GLN A 113 -7.54 10.41 12.62
N ASP A 114 -8.67 9.71 12.79
CA ASP A 114 -8.81 8.62 13.76
C ASP A 114 -8.40 7.26 13.18
N CYS A 115 -8.66 7.04 11.90
CA CYS A 115 -8.36 5.79 11.21
C CYS A 115 -7.61 6.07 9.91
N ALA A 116 -6.41 5.51 9.76
CA ALA A 116 -5.69 5.57 8.50
C ALA A 116 -6.29 4.61 7.46
N ASN A 117 -6.09 4.91 6.16
CA ASN A 117 -6.30 3.93 5.09
C ASN A 117 -5.17 2.87 5.15
N ALA A 118 -5.31 1.88 6.03
CA ALA A 118 -4.26 0.93 6.41
C ALA A 118 -4.21 -0.31 5.50
N VAL A 119 -5.13 -0.44 4.54
CA VAL A 119 -5.17 -1.53 3.57
C VAL A 119 -4.59 -1.05 2.24
N ALA A 120 -3.81 -1.90 1.58
CA ALA A 120 -3.27 -1.67 0.24
C ALA A 120 -3.80 -2.75 -0.72
N PRO A 121 -4.48 -2.38 -1.81
CA PRO A 121 -4.74 -3.28 -2.91
C PRO A 121 -3.44 -3.76 -3.55
N MET A 122 -3.34 -5.07 -3.81
CA MET A 122 -2.19 -5.72 -4.43
C MET A 122 -2.59 -6.43 -5.71
N LEU A 123 -2.10 -5.93 -6.84
CA LEU A 123 -2.35 -6.49 -8.16
C LEU A 123 -1.27 -7.52 -8.47
N VAL A 124 -1.69 -8.78 -8.57
CA VAL A 124 -0.76 -9.92 -8.66
C VAL A 124 -0.92 -10.63 -10.01
N SER A 125 0.14 -10.87 -10.74
CA SER A 125 0.13 -11.78 -11.90
C SER A 125 1.51 -12.38 -12.11
N ARG A 126 1.58 -13.65 -12.51
CA ARG A 126 2.85 -14.29 -12.88
C ARG A 126 3.43 -13.71 -14.16
N GLU A 127 2.58 -13.27 -15.06
CA GLU A 127 2.96 -12.71 -16.34
C GLU A 127 3.22 -11.21 -16.25
N GLN A 128 4.25 -10.77 -16.95
CA GLN A 128 4.54 -9.36 -17.17
C GLN A 128 3.63 -8.77 -18.25
N GLY A 129 3.56 -7.44 -18.33
CA GLY A 129 2.80 -6.77 -19.39
C GLY A 129 1.29 -6.70 -19.19
N LYS A 130 0.76 -7.15 -18.05
CA LYS A 130 -0.67 -7.04 -17.70
C LYS A 130 -1.14 -5.61 -17.38
N ARG A 131 -0.25 -4.60 -17.46
CA ARG A 131 -0.52 -3.17 -17.20
C ARG A 131 -0.87 -2.83 -15.75
N LYS A 132 -0.40 -3.61 -14.76
CA LYS A 132 -0.68 -3.37 -13.33
C LYS A 132 -0.27 -1.97 -12.87
N SER A 133 0.98 -1.57 -13.10
CA SER A 133 1.50 -0.25 -12.70
C SER A 133 0.82 0.89 -13.46
N SER A 134 0.43 0.66 -14.73
CA SER A 134 -0.37 1.63 -15.50
C SER A 134 -1.75 1.84 -14.88
N PHE A 135 -2.40 0.78 -14.40
CA PHE A 135 -3.67 0.87 -13.69
C PHE A 135 -3.53 1.66 -12.38
N CYS A 136 -2.48 1.42 -11.61
CA CYS A 136 -2.21 2.21 -10.40
C CYS A 136 -2.11 3.70 -10.71
N LYS A 137 -1.44 4.06 -11.80
CA LYS A 137 -1.25 5.45 -12.22
C LYS A 137 -2.54 6.14 -12.68
N ILE A 138 -3.43 5.43 -13.40
CA ILE A 138 -4.69 6.03 -13.88
C ILE A 138 -5.71 6.29 -12.77
N LEU A 139 -5.46 5.86 -11.54
CA LEU A 139 -6.30 6.22 -10.39
C LEU A 139 -6.11 7.68 -9.98
N MET A 140 -4.97 8.30 -10.36
CA MET A 140 -4.70 9.70 -10.04
C MET A 140 -5.32 10.62 -11.08
N PRO A 141 -6.09 11.65 -10.65
CA PRO A 141 -6.52 12.73 -11.52
C PRO A 141 -5.32 13.43 -12.18
N LYS A 142 -5.52 13.96 -13.38
CA LYS A 142 -4.46 14.63 -14.16
C LYS A 142 -3.77 15.72 -13.33
N GLU A 143 -4.54 16.54 -12.62
CA GLU A 143 -4.10 17.68 -11.83
C GLU A 143 -3.25 17.24 -10.61
N LEU A 144 -3.46 16.01 -10.13
CA LEU A 144 -2.76 15.44 -8.97
C LEU A 144 -1.66 14.45 -9.35
N THR A 145 -1.40 14.24 -10.66
CA THR A 145 -0.33 13.34 -11.14
C THR A 145 1.05 13.62 -10.52
N PRO A 146 1.47 14.88 -10.26
CA PRO A 146 2.74 15.15 -9.58
C PRO A 146 2.85 14.56 -8.16
N TYR A 147 1.72 14.20 -7.56
CA TYR A 147 1.65 13.60 -6.22
C TYR A 147 1.44 12.08 -6.26
N TYR A 148 1.84 11.43 -7.33
CA TYR A 148 1.93 9.98 -7.50
C TYR A 148 3.39 9.53 -7.55
N ILE A 149 3.69 8.39 -6.94
CA ILE A 149 5.04 7.81 -6.98
C ILE A 149 4.98 6.28 -7.14
N ASP A 150 5.84 5.73 -8.01
CA ASP A 150 5.96 4.28 -8.27
C ASP A 150 6.99 3.57 -7.39
N LYS A 151 7.75 4.31 -6.57
CA LYS A 151 8.83 3.75 -5.76
C LYS A 151 8.73 4.25 -4.33
N PHE A 152 8.70 3.31 -3.40
CA PHE A 152 8.69 3.61 -1.98
C PHE A 152 9.84 2.86 -1.30
N ASP A 153 10.90 3.59 -0.96
CA ASP A 153 12.07 3.05 -0.29
C ASP A 153 11.92 3.19 1.23
N LEU A 154 12.07 2.08 1.95
CA LEU A 154 11.95 1.98 3.41
C LEU A 154 13.28 2.13 4.16
N THR A 155 14.34 2.61 3.49
CA THR A 155 15.67 2.74 4.12
C THR A 155 15.78 3.93 5.07
N SER A 156 14.96 4.96 4.89
CA SER A 156 14.94 6.19 5.72
C SER A 156 13.56 6.42 6.29
N GLU A 157 13.40 6.31 7.61
CA GLU A 157 12.12 6.51 8.29
C GLU A 157 11.58 7.92 8.08
N SER A 158 12.38 8.96 8.32
CA SER A 158 11.97 10.37 8.09
C SER A 158 11.66 10.67 6.62
N GLY A 159 12.37 10.04 5.68
CA GLY A 159 12.09 10.14 4.25
C GLY A 159 10.76 9.47 3.88
N CYS A 160 10.41 8.35 4.53
CA CYS A 160 9.11 7.70 4.37
C CYS A 160 7.98 8.60 4.85
N GLU A 161 8.08 9.15 6.06
CA GLU A 161 7.05 10.02 6.63
C GLU A 161 6.85 11.28 5.77
N GLN A 162 7.94 11.88 5.28
CA GLN A 162 7.84 13.01 4.37
C GLN A 162 7.08 12.65 3.08
N LYS A 163 7.35 11.46 2.49
CA LYS A 163 6.60 10.98 1.33
C LYS A 163 5.12 10.77 1.63
N LEU A 164 4.79 10.23 2.81
CA LEU A 164 3.40 10.03 3.24
C LEU A 164 2.61 11.33 3.41
N SER A 165 3.28 12.45 3.71
CA SER A 165 2.66 13.78 3.81
C SER A 165 2.59 14.55 2.48
N LEU A 166 3.33 14.10 1.46
CA LEU A 166 3.44 14.79 0.17
C LEU A 166 2.62 14.11 -0.93
N PHE A 167 2.72 12.78 -1.06
CA PHE A 167 2.09 12.04 -2.13
C PHE A 167 0.67 11.59 -1.72
N GLY A 168 -0.26 11.59 -2.69
CA GLY A 168 -1.62 11.11 -2.47
C GLY A 168 -1.77 9.61 -2.69
N LEU A 169 -0.96 9.06 -3.62
CA LEU A 169 -0.95 7.63 -3.93
C LEU A 169 0.48 7.14 -4.14
N ILE A 170 0.83 6.12 -3.40
CA ILE A 170 2.14 5.45 -3.47
C ILE A 170 1.93 4.04 -4.01
N ASN A 171 2.46 3.77 -5.19
CA ASN A 171 2.52 2.43 -5.74
C ASN A 171 3.79 1.71 -5.27
N MET A 172 3.61 0.64 -4.52
CA MET A 172 4.68 -0.28 -4.16
C MET A 172 4.92 -1.24 -5.34
N ASP A 173 5.53 -0.69 -6.41
CA ASP A 173 5.79 -1.47 -7.61
C ASP A 173 6.82 -2.57 -7.32
N GLU A 174 6.61 -3.76 -7.90
CA GLU A 174 7.44 -4.94 -7.63
C GLU A 174 7.56 -5.25 -6.11
N PHE A 175 6.43 -5.37 -5.43
CA PHE A 175 6.34 -5.61 -3.98
C PHE A 175 7.18 -6.80 -3.50
N ASP A 176 7.41 -7.78 -4.36
CA ASP A 176 8.28 -8.93 -4.10
C ASP A 176 9.74 -8.57 -3.81
N LYS A 177 10.19 -7.36 -4.14
CA LYS A 177 11.53 -6.86 -3.79
C LYS A 177 11.66 -6.41 -2.33
N TYR A 178 10.55 -6.18 -1.63
CA TYR A 178 10.59 -5.84 -0.21
C TYR A 178 11.00 -7.04 0.64
N ARG A 179 12.00 -6.86 1.48
CA ARG A 179 12.51 -7.92 2.36
C ARG A 179 11.55 -8.15 3.53
N ALA A 180 11.48 -9.38 4.03
CA ALA A 180 10.66 -9.72 5.20
C ALA A 180 10.95 -8.84 6.43
N GLY A 181 12.22 -8.43 6.63
CA GLY A 181 12.61 -7.52 7.72
C GLY A 181 12.08 -6.09 7.59
N GLN A 182 11.64 -5.66 6.41
CA GLN A 182 11.05 -4.33 6.16
C GLN A 182 9.53 -4.30 6.40
N MET A 183 8.89 -5.47 6.43
CA MET A 183 7.43 -5.56 6.59
C MET A 183 6.88 -4.93 7.87
N PRO A 184 7.53 -5.09 9.05
CA PRO A 184 7.06 -4.42 10.27
C PRO A 184 7.04 -2.89 10.14
N ALA A 185 8.09 -2.29 9.56
CA ALA A 185 8.16 -0.84 9.32
C ALA A 185 7.07 -0.38 8.34
N LEU A 186 6.88 -1.08 7.22
CA LEU A 186 5.82 -0.77 6.27
C LEU A 186 4.44 -0.82 6.93
N LYS A 187 4.14 -1.88 7.69
CA LYS A 187 2.87 -2.05 8.39
C LYS A 187 2.62 -0.95 9.42
N ASN A 188 3.67 -0.47 10.09
CA ASN A 188 3.57 0.68 10.99
C ASN A 188 3.23 1.95 10.21
N LEU A 189 3.95 2.26 9.14
CA LEU A 189 3.68 3.41 8.27
C LEU A 189 2.26 3.40 7.68
N MET A 190 1.72 2.22 7.35
CA MET A 190 0.35 2.07 6.84
C MET A 190 -0.72 2.43 7.88
N GLN A 191 -0.42 2.39 9.17
CA GLN A 191 -1.35 2.69 10.25
C GLN A 191 -1.26 4.13 10.78
N MET A 192 -0.20 4.86 10.43
CA MET A 192 -0.03 6.23 10.89
C MET A 192 -1.12 7.14 10.31
N THR A 193 -1.77 7.92 11.15
CA THR A 193 -2.69 8.99 10.75
C THR A 193 -1.99 10.34 10.76
N THR A 194 -1.04 10.53 11.67
CA THR A 194 -0.24 11.73 11.84
C THR A 194 1.24 11.38 11.71
N LEU A 195 1.98 12.22 11.03
CA LEU A 195 3.40 12.06 10.74
C LEU A 195 4.20 13.09 11.50
N THR A 196 5.30 12.67 12.14
CA THR A 196 6.14 13.54 12.94
C THR A 196 7.59 13.40 12.50
N PHE A 197 8.05 14.29 11.66
CA PHE A 197 9.41 14.29 11.13
C PHE A 197 10.02 15.67 11.12
N ARG A 198 11.34 15.72 11.10
CA ARG A 198 12.11 16.96 11.00
C ARG A 198 12.52 17.20 9.56
N ARG A 199 12.11 18.32 9.00
CA ARG A 199 12.56 18.73 7.66
C ARG A 199 14.00 19.25 7.71
N ALA A 200 14.74 19.03 6.62
CA ALA A 200 16.09 19.57 6.50
C ALA A 200 16.09 21.10 6.72
N HIS A 201 17.08 21.57 7.45
CA HIS A 201 17.28 23.00 7.79
C HIS A 201 16.16 23.65 8.64
N ARG A 202 15.25 22.87 9.23
CA ARG A 202 14.25 23.39 10.19
C ARG A 202 14.52 22.86 11.60
N PRO A 203 14.51 23.73 12.64
CA PRO A 203 14.77 23.30 14.01
C PRO A 203 13.62 22.53 14.65
N ALA A 204 12.38 22.79 14.22
CA ALA A 204 11.18 22.21 14.78
C ALA A 204 10.72 20.95 14.03
N PHE A 205 10.08 20.02 14.76
CA PHE A 205 9.34 18.91 14.16
C PHE A 205 8.07 19.43 13.46
N SER A 206 7.77 18.84 12.32
CA SER A 206 6.49 19.03 11.62
C SER A 206 5.54 17.91 12.04
N HIS A 207 4.30 18.28 12.39
CA HIS A 207 3.20 17.34 12.65
C HIS A 207 2.19 17.53 11.52
N LEU A 208 2.13 16.57 10.63
CA LEU A 208 1.31 16.67 9.42
C LEU A 208 0.36 15.46 9.32
N PRO A 209 -0.86 15.65 8.79
CA PRO A 209 -1.71 14.53 8.48
C PRO A 209 -1.07 13.67 7.37
N ARG A 210 -1.30 12.38 7.42
CA ARG A 210 -0.97 11.50 6.31
C ARG A 210 -1.97 11.70 5.18
N ILE A 211 -1.47 11.92 3.96
CA ILE A 211 -2.26 12.06 2.73
C ILE A 211 -2.21 10.78 1.90
N ALA A 212 -1.08 10.08 1.95
CA ALA A 212 -0.81 8.92 1.09
C ALA A 212 -1.68 7.71 1.41
N SER A 213 -2.23 7.10 0.37
CA SER A 213 -2.70 5.72 0.38
C SER A 213 -1.72 4.84 -0.39
N PHE A 214 -1.69 3.55 -0.05
CA PHE A 214 -0.83 2.58 -0.72
C PHE A 214 -1.63 1.69 -1.67
N ILE A 215 -1.01 1.37 -2.80
CA ILE A 215 -1.38 0.32 -3.73
C ILE A 215 -0.11 -0.42 -4.12
N GLY A 216 -0.17 -1.63 -4.64
CA GLY A 216 1.05 -2.31 -5.05
C GLY A 216 0.86 -3.30 -6.19
N THR A 217 1.97 -3.70 -6.79
CA THR A 217 2.01 -4.72 -7.84
C THR A 217 3.02 -5.80 -7.49
N SER A 218 2.76 -7.03 -7.91
CA SER A 218 3.72 -8.13 -7.80
C SER A 218 3.65 -9.05 -9.01
N ASN A 219 4.79 -9.64 -9.36
CA ASN A 219 4.88 -10.73 -10.33
C ASN A 219 4.97 -12.11 -9.65
N MET A 220 4.97 -12.13 -8.32
CA MET A 220 4.97 -13.36 -7.53
C MET A 220 3.60 -13.54 -6.87
N THR A 221 3.02 -14.72 -7.02
CA THR A 221 1.73 -15.06 -6.39
C THR A 221 1.89 -15.34 -4.89
N ASP A 222 3.06 -15.80 -4.46
CA ASP A 222 3.40 -16.11 -3.07
C ASP A 222 4.08 -14.92 -2.35
N LEU A 223 3.46 -13.75 -2.42
CA LEU A 223 4.04 -12.50 -1.93
C LEU A 223 3.92 -12.29 -0.42
N LEU A 224 3.01 -12.98 0.25
CA LEU A 224 2.74 -12.81 1.68
C LEU A 224 3.49 -13.85 2.50
N THR A 225 4.25 -13.40 3.50
CA THR A 225 5.05 -14.28 4.38
C THR A 225 4.49 -14.39 5.81
N ASP A 226 3.62 -13.45 6.22
CA ASP A 226 3.08 -13.37 7.56
C ASP A 226 1.53 -13.44 7.52
N PRO A 227 0.93 -14.58 7.94
CA PRO A 227 -0.51 -14.73 7.96
C PRO A 227 -1.24 -13.69 8.81
N THR A 228 -0.67 -13.30 9.96
CA THR A 228 -1.34 -12.38 10.89
C THR A 228 -1.35 -10.94 10.40
N GLY A 229 -0.36 -10.55 9.61
CA GLY A 229 -0.24 -9.20 9.08
C GLY A 229 -0.81 -8.99 7.69
N SER A 230 -1.30 -10.03 7.03
CA SER A 230 -1.80 -9.98 5.65
C SER A 230 -3.14 -9.27 5.49
N ARG A 231 -3.88 -9.05 6.55
CA ARG A 231 -5.12 -8.27 6.55
C ARG A 231 -4.97 -6.85 6.00
N ARG A 232 -3.72 -6.35 5.91
CA ARG A 232 -3.40 -5.05 5.31
C ARG A 232 -3.22 -5.08 3.79
N PHE A 233 -3.25 -6.24 3.19
CA PHE A 233 -3.05 -6.41 1.76
C PHE A 233 -4.29 -7.04 1.13
N LEU A 234 -5.00 -6.29 0.31
CA LEU A 234 -6.15 -6.80 -0.45
C LEU A 234 -5.62 -7.32 -1.80
N CYS A 235 -5.34 -8.63 -1.87
CA CYS A 235 -4.73 -9.23 -3.06
C CYS A 235 -5.78 -9.66 -4.10
N ALA A 236 -5.50 -9.32 -5.36
CA ALA A 236 -6.25 -9.82 -6.50
C ALA A 236 -5.31 -10.33 -7.59
N GLU A 237 -5.62 -11.50 -8.12
CA GLU A 237 -4.95 -12.06 -9.30
C GLU A 237 -5.49 -11.38 -10.56
N VAL A 238 -4.57 -10.99 -11.43
CA VAL A 238 -4.85 -10.32 -12.71
C VAL A 238 -4.63 -11.33 -13.82
N ASP A 239 -5.71 -11.86 -14.35
CA ASP A 239 -5.68 -12.89 -15.38
C ASP A 239 -5.46 -12.31 -16.77
N ASP A 240 -6.14 -11.19 -17.08
CA ASP A 240 -6.12 -10.53 -18.38
C ASP A 240 -5.39 -9.19 -18.37
N LYS A 241 -5.11 -8.66 -19.56
CA LYS A 241 -4.56 -7.32 -19.71
C LYS A 241 -5.56 -6.28 -19.26
N ILE A 242 -5.18 -5.46 -18.27
CA ILE A 242 -6.06 -4.48 -17.65
C ILE A 242 -6.41 -3.36 -18.65
N ASP A 243 -7.68 -2.99 -18.71
CA ASP A 243 -8.11 -1.74 -19.35
C ASP A 243 -7.66 -0.55 -18.48
N CYS A 244 -6.73 0.22 -19.02
CA CYS A 244 -6.18 1.42 -18.39
C CYS A 244 -6.73 2.72 -19.01
N THR A 245 -7.93 2.69 -19.57
CA THR A 245 -8.65 3.92 -19.95
C THR A 245 -8.91 4.73 -18.69
N PRO A 246 -8.48 6.00 -18.61
CA PRO A 246 -8.73 6.83 -17.44
C PRO A 246 -10.23 6.91 -17.14
N PRO A 247 -10.65 6.77 -15.86
CA PRO A 247 -12.03 7.01 -15.48
C PRO A 247 -12.36 8.51 -15.56
N ASP A 248 -13.64 8.84 -15.52
CA ASP A 248 -14.07 10.21 -15.21
C ASP A 248 -13.72 10.52 -13.75
N HIS A 249 -12.53 11.07 -13.51
CA HIS A 249 -12.02 11.33 -12.17
C HIS A 249 -12.90 12.32 -11.41
N ALA A 250 -13.46 13.33 -12.09
CA ALA A 250 -14.29 14.33 -11.42
C ALA A 250 -15.52 13.67 -10.80
N GLN A 251 -16.22 12.82 -11.56
CA GLN A 251 -17.40 12.12 -11.07
C GLN A 251 -17.04 10.93 -10.14
N LEU A 252 -15.90 10.25 -10.37
CA LEU A 252 -15.40 9.20 -9.47
C LEU A 252 -15.17 9.73 -8.05
N PHE A 253 -14.45 10.86 -7.94
CA PHE A 253 -14.19 11.46 -6.64
C PHE A 253 -15.39 12.22 -6.07
N ALA A 254 -16.30 12.73 -6.92
CA ALA A 254 -17.59 13.27 -6.50
C ALA A 254 -18.48 12.19 -5.85
N GLN A 255 -18.51 10.97 -6.41
CA GLN A 255 -19.16 9.80 -5.80
C GLN A 255 -18.59 9.53 -4.40
N LEU A 256 -17.27 9.35 -4.28
CA LEU A 256 -16.62 9.03 -3.01
C LEU A 256 -16.85 10.12 -1.96
N LYS A 257 -16.80 11.40 -2.36
CA LYS A 257 -17.10 12.53 -1.48
C LYS A 257 -18.55 12.52 -1.00
N ALA A 258 -19.50 12.24 -1.89
CA ALA A 258 -20.92 12.15 -1.55
C ALA A 258 -21.21 11.00 -0.60
N GLU A 259 -20.63 9.82 -0.84
CA GLU A 259 -20.77 8.65 0.02
C GLU A 259 -20.18 8.90 1.43
N LEU A 260 -18.98 9.51 1.54
CA LEU A 260 -18.39 9.93 2.82
C LEU A 260 -19.29 10.94 3.55
N SER A 261 -19.86 11.92 2.83
CA SER A 261 -20.78 12.90 3.40
C SER A 261 -22.10 12.26 3.84
N GLY A 262 -22.49 11.16 3.22
CA GLY A 262 -23.64 10.32 3.59
C GLY A 262 -23.37 9.41 4.79
N GLY A 263 -22.15 9.40 5.33
CA GLY A 263 -21.78 8.61 6.50
C GLY A 263 -21.21 7.23 6.18
N GLU A 264 -20.87 6.96 4.91
CA GLU A 264 -20.20 5.71 4.54
C GLU A 264 -18.82 5.61 5.22
N ARG A 265 -18.57 4.43 5.80
CA ARG A 265 -17.34 4.13 6.50
C ARG A 265 -16.20 3.89 5.50
N TYR A 266 -15.05 4.52 5.71
CA TYR A 266 -13.86 4.37 4.86
C TYR A 266 -12.82 3.37 5.38
N TRP A 267 -12.91 2.93 6.63
CA TRP A 267 -12.00 1.94 7.23
C TRP A 267 -12.60 0.54 7.22
N PHE A 268 -11.74 -0.47 7.29
CA PHE A 268 -12.16 -1.87 7.35
C PHE A 268 -12.51 -2.27 8.80
N SER A 269 -13.59 -3.03 8.99
CA SER A 269 -13.92 -3.65 10.29
C SER A 269 -13.06 -4.89 10.54
N GLU A 270 -13.07 -5.39 11.78
CA GLU A 270 -12.38 -6.63 12.12
C GLU A 270 -12.87 -7.83 11.31
N GLU A 271 -14.17 -7.87 11.00
CA GLU A 271 -14.76 -8.91 10.16
C GLU A 271 -14.26 -8.82 8.72
N GLU A 272 -14.25 -7.62 8.15
CA GLU A 272 -13.72 -7.37 6.80
C GLU A 272 -12.21 -7.67 6.72
N GLU A 273 -11.43 -7.35 7.76
CA GLU A 273 -10.01 -7.72 7.86
C GLU A 273 -9.81 -9.25 7.88
N LYS A 274 -10.69 -10.00 8.59
CA LYS A 274 -10.68 -11.48 8.58
C LYS A 274 -11.06 -12.04 7.22
N GLU A 275 -12.02 -11.42 6.52
CA GLU A 275 -12.40 -11.79 5.15
C GLU A 275 -11.24 -11.58 4.18
N ILE A 276 -10.53 -10.44 4.27
CA ILE A 276 -9.29 -10.17 3.49
C ILE A 276 -8.26 -11.26 3.77
N GLN A 277 -8.00 -11.57 5.04
CA GLN A 277 -7.03 -12.58 5.43
C GLN A 277 -7.39 -13.97 4.88
N HIS A 278 -8.68 -14.30 4.88
CA HIS A 278 -9.17 -15.56 4.28
C HIS A 278 -8.99 -15.58 2.76
N SER A 279 -9.34 -14.48 2.09
CA SER A 279 -9.18 -14.30 0.63
C SER A 279 -7.71 -14.42 0.19
N ASN A 280 -6.79 -14.02 1.05
CA ASN A 280 -5.35 -14.02 0.77
C ASN A 280 -4.69 -15.41 0.86
N ARG A 281 -5.41 -16.48 1.17
CA ARG A 281 -4.80 -17.81 1.40
C ARG A 281 -3.92 -18.30 0.27
N ASN A 282 -4.28 -18.00 -0.97
CA ASN A 282 -3.54 -18.42 -2.16
C ASN A 282 -2.29 -17.55 -2.44
N PHE A 283 -2.11 -16.45 -1.71
CA PHE A 283 -0.99 -15.53 -1.87
C PHE A 283 0.08 -15.68 -0.81
N TYR A 284 -0.04 -16.70 0.06
CA TYR A 284 0.98 -16.97 1.06
C TYR A 284 2.11 -17.79 0.49
N LYS A 285 3.32 -17.34 0.78
CA LYS A 285 4.52 -18.14 0.57
C LYS A 285 4.52 -19.28 1.58
N MET A 286 4.45 -20.51 1.08
CA MET A 286 4.59 -21.67 1.93
C MET A 286 6.00 -21.73 2.49
N PRO A 287 6.20 -21.76 3.83
CA PRO A 287 7.52 -21.95 4.41
C PRO A 287 8.16 -23.24 3.93
N ALA A 288 9.48 -23.22 3.69
CA ALA A 288 10.20 -24.38 3.18
C ALA A 288 10.05 -25.62 4.09
N GLU A 289 10.04 -25.38 5.41
CA GLU A 289 9.78 -26.46 6.39
C GLU A 289 8.38 -27.05 6.27
N GLN A 290 7.38 -26.27 5.88
CA GLN A 290 6.01 -26.74 5.67
C GLN A 290 5.89 -27.54 4.38
N GLU A 291 6.50 -27.08 3.31
CA GLU A 291 6.56 -27.79 2.02
C GLU A 291 7.23 -29.16 2.20
N LEU A 292 8.37 -29.19 2.85
CA LEU A 292 9.10 -30.43 3.14
C LEU A 292 8.31 -31.36 4.05
N PHE A 293 7.65 -30.81 5.09
CA PHE A 293 6.82 -31.61 5.95
C PHE A 293 5.69 -32.29 5.16
N LEU A 294 4.94 -31.54 4.34
CA LEU A 294 3.84 -32.06 3.52
C LEU A 294 4.31 -33.05 2.43
N ARG A 295 5.56 -32.89 1.96
CA ARG A 295 6.20 -33.85 1.03
C ARG A 295 6.55 -35.16 1.71
N CYS A 296 6.94 -35.13 2.98
CA CYS A 296 7.41 -36.32 3.72
C CYS A 296 6.33 -36.98 4.56
N PHE A 297 5.32 -36.23 5.00
CA PHE A 297 4.31 -36.69 5.96
C PHE A 297 2.92 -36.18 5.58
N ARG A 298 1.89 -36.99 5.93
CA ARG A 298 0.49 -36.58 5.84
C ARG A 298 -0.31 -37.11 7.03
N MET A 299 -1.48 -36.54 7.24
CA MET A 299 -2.44 -37.09 8.18
C MET A 299 -2.97 -38.45 7.69
N PRO A 300 -3.22 -39.43 8.62
CA PRO A 300 -3.81 -40.68 8.26
C PRO A 300 -5.26 -40.51 7.79
N GLN A 301 -5.68 -41.33 6.85
CA GLN A 301 -7.08 -41.47 6.51
C GLN A 301 -7.80 -42.36 7.55
N GLU A 302 -9.14 -42.35 7.55
CA GLU A 302 -9.93 -43.18 8.47
C GLU A 302 -9.58 -44.67 8.30
N GLY A 303 -9.22 -45.34 9.41
CA GLY A 303 -8.77 -46.73 9.40
C GLY A 303 -7.32 -46.99 8.98
N GLU A 304 -6.56 -45.98 8.63
CA GLU A 304 -5.16 -46.14 8.18
C GLU A 304 -4.17 -46.24 9.35
N LEU A 305 -3.21 -47.16 9.21
CA LEU A 305 -2.13 -47.31 10.20
C LEU A 305 -1.23 -46.05 10.19
N SER A 306 -1.09 -45.42 11.35
CA SER A 306 -0.23 -44.24 11.55
C SER A 306 0.79 -44.49 12.63
N LYS A 307 1.96 -43.80 12.53
CA LYS A 307 2.98 -43.86 13.56
C LYS A 307 2.95 -42.56 14.40
N PRO A 308 3.20 -42.65 15.71
CA PRO A 308 3.39 -41.48 16.55
C PRO A 308 4.79 -40.91 16.33
N TYR A 309 4.86 -39.57 16.16
CA TYR A 309 6.11 -38.82 16.07
C TYR A 309 6.07 -37.64 17.06
N THR A 310 7.15 -37.41 17.76
CA THR A 310 7.33 -36.17 18.52
C THR A 310 7.74 -35.03 17.56
N THR A 311 7.58 -33.80 17.98
CA THR A 311 8.09 -32.63 17.21
C THR A 311 9.59 -32.76 16.96
N THR A 312 10.33 -33.27 17.94
CA THR A 312 11.80 -33.46 17.86
C THR A 312 12.16 -34.54 16.82
N ASP A 313 11.41 -35.65 16.78
CA ASP A 313 11.65 -36.71 15.78
C ASP A 313 11.45 -36.19 14.36
N LEU A 314 10.36 -35.44 14.14
CA LEU A 314 10.05 -34.81 12.85
C LEU A 314 11.11 -33.78 12.46
N PHE A 315 11.53 -32.95 13.41
CA PHE A 315 12.58 -31.95 13.20
C PHE A 315 13.90 -32.61 12.82
N ASN A 316 14.36 -33.60 13.58
CA ASN A 316 15.59 -34.32 13.35
C ASN A 316 15.56 -35.06 12.00
N TYR A 317 14.42 -35.66 11.65
CA TYR A 317 14.25 -36.29 10.35
C TYR A 317 14.41 -35.29 9.21
N LEU A 318 13.67 -34.16 9.25
CA LEU A 318 13.73 -33.13 8.21
C LEU A 318 15.13 -32.47 8.16
N GLN A 319 15.75 -32.20 9.28
CA GLN A 319 17.08 -31.59 9.35
C GLN A 319 18.15 -32.55 8.78
N LYS A 320 18.04 -33.85 9.03
CA LYS A 320 18.98 -34.85 8.51
C LYS A 320 18.89 -34.96 6.99
N HIS A 321 17.68 -34.92 6.41
CA HIS A 321 17.46 -35.15 4.97
C HIS A 321 17.52 -33.84 4.16
N TYR A 322 17.20 -32.70 4.77
CA TYR A 322 17.11 -31.39 4.11
C TYR A 322 17.78 -30.26 4.93
N PRO A 323 19.09 -30.39 5.23
CA PRO A 323 19.76 -29.45 6.15
C PRO A 323 19.73 -27.99 5.68
N ALA A 324 19.81 -27.74 4.37
CA ALA A 324 19.80 -26.39 3.82
C ALA A 324 18.46 -25.67 4.06
N ALA A 325 17.35 -26.36 3.82
CA ALA A 325 16.00 -25.82 3.98
C ALA A 325 15.56 -25.71 5.45
N MET A 326 16.13 -26.52 6.33
CA MET A 326 15.89 -26.46 7.79
C MET A 326 16.78 -25.47 8.54
N ARG A 327 17.62 -24.72 7.83
CA ARG A 327 18.52 -23.74 8.45
C ARG A 327 17.71 -22.60 9.10
N GLY A 328 17.93 -22.42 10.42
CA GLY A 328 17.20 -21.41 11.22
C GLY A 328 15.78 -21.81 11.65
N VAL A 329 15.34 -23.02 11.31
CA VAL A 329 14.10 -23.60 11.85
C VAL A 329 14.39 -24.18 13.24
N THR A 330 13.42 -24.10 14.15
CA THR A 330 13.50 -24.71 15.48
C THR A 330 12.35 -25.71 15.68
N PRO A 331 12.47 -26.70 16.58
CA PRO A 331 11.38 -27.62 16.90
C PRO A 331 10.09 -26.89 17.29
N ASN A 332 10.18 -25.80 18.04
CA ASN A 332 9.02 -25.00 18.45
C ASN A 332 8.32 -24.33 17.25
N ARG A 333 9.09 -23.86 16.27
CA ARG A 333 8.54 -23.31 15.02
C ARG A 333 7.83 -24.37 14.21
N LEU A 334 8.44 -25.57 14.08
CA LEU A 334 7.84 -26.72 13.40
C LEU A 334 6.54 -27.15 14.11
N GLY A 335 6.53 -27.21 15.44
CA GLY A 335 5.34 -27.55 16.23
C GLY A 335 4.18 -26.58 16.02
N ARG A 336 4.46 -25.27 16.01
CA ARG A 336 3.45 -24.23 15.72
C ARG A 336 2.90 -24.35 14.30
N MET A 337 3.76 -24.64 13.33
CA MET A 337 3.36 -24.88 11.94
C MET A 337 2.40 -26.07 11.83
N MET A 338 2.71 -27.20 12.49
CA MET A 338 1.83 -28.38 12.46
C MET A 338 0.44 -28.10 13.07
N VAL A 339 0.39 -27.34 14.17
CA VAL A 339 -0.88 -26.90 14.76
C VAL A 339 -1.66 -26.01 13.78
N ALA A 340 -0.99 -25.08 13.09
CA ALA A 340 -1.60 -24.22 12.09
C ALA A 340 -2.14 -25.01 10.88
N LEU A 341 -1.53 -26.15 10.54
CA LEU A 341 -2.03 -27.10 9.52
C LEU A 341 -3.21 -27.95 10.00
N GLY A 342 -3.69 -27.75 11.23
CA GLY A 342 -4.80 -28.53 11.79
C GLY A 342 -4.41 -29.94 12.23
N ILE A 343 -3.11 -30.26 12.34
CA ILE A 343 -2.64 -31.57 12.77
C ILE A 343 -2.85 -31.68 14.28
N GLN A 344 -3.70 -32.61 14.67
CA GLN A 344 -4.05 -32.81 16.06
C GLN A 344 -2.88 -33.39 16.85
N ARG A 345 -2.62 -32.76 18.01
CA ARG A 345 -1.63 -33.18 18.98
C ARG A 345 -2.28 -34.11 20.00
N VAL A 346 -1.74 -35.33 20.16
CA VAL A 346 -2.18 -36.28 21.16
C VAL A 346 -1.20 -36.30 22.33
N HIS A 347 -1.70 -36.15 23.55
CA HIS A 347 -0.89 -36.23 24.74
C HIS A 347 -0.73 -37.71 25.15
N THR A 348 0.52 -38.12 25.39
CA THR A 348 0.87 -39.47 25.82
C THR A 348 1.74 -39.41 27.08
N GLU A 349 1.96 -40.51 27.77
CA GLU A 349 2.88 -40.62 28.90
C GLU A 349 4.31 -40.14 28.58
N TYR A 350 4.71 -40.21 27.30
CA TYR A 350 6.02 -39.79 26.80
C TYR A 350 6.02 -38.39 26.20
N GLY A 351 4.93 -37.63 26.39
CA GLY A 351 4.79 -36.28 25.88
C GLY A 351 3.81 -36.15 24.71
N ASN A 352 3.92 -35.01 24.01
CA ASN A 352 3.01 -34.71 22.90
C ASN A 352 3.50 -35.35 21.58
N VAL A 353 2.62 -36.14 20.94
CA VAL A 353 2.91 -36.79 19.66
C VAL A 353 1.88 -36.42 18.60
N TYR A 354 2.29 -36.53 17.34
CA TYR A 354 1.46 -36.40 16.16
C TYR A 354 1.36 -37.74 15.45
N ARG A 355 0.14 -38.18 15.17
CA ARG A 355 -0.09 -39.42 14.40
C ARG A 355 -0.04 -39.10 12.91
N LEU A 356 0.98 -39.62 12.21
CA LEU A 356 1.26 -39.30 10.80
C LEU A 356 1.59 -40.57 10.01
N VAL A 357 1.35 -40.48 8.71
CA VAL A 357 1.82 -41.44 7.72
C VAL A 357 3.02 -40.86 7.00
N LYS A 358 4.15 -41.57 7.03
CA LYS A 358 5.32 -41.19 6.27
C LYS A 358 5.13 -41.56 4.81
N LEU A 359 5.29 -40.60 3.91
CA LEU A 359 5.26 -40.82 2.48
C LEU A 359 6.58 -41.47 2.02
N LYS A 360 6.53 -42.32 1.03
CA LYS A 360 7.74 -42.89 0.41
C LYS A 360 8.45 -41.74 -0.32
N ASP A 361 9.76 -41.55 -0.08
CA ASP A 361 10.55 -40.59 -0.82
C ASP A 361 10.51 -40.94 -2.33
N SER A 362 9.94 -40.04 -3.14
CA SER A 362 9.99 -40.10 -4.60
C SER A 362 11.34 -39.66 -5.19
N SER A 363 12.39 -39.56 -4.36
CA SER A 363 13.74 -39.12 -4.76
C SER A 363 14.76 -40.25 -4.82
N ALA A 364 14.32 -41.47 -5.09
CA ALA A 364 15.19 -42.61 -5.45
C ALA A 364 14.76 -43.14 -6.83
N ALA A 365 14.97 -42.31 -7.84
CA ALA A 365 15.07 -42.72 -9.25
C ALA A 365 16.05 -41.80 -9.97
#